data_97334c0f6d86d699812fe1c9398e9be4
#
_entry.id   97334c0f6d86d699812fe1c9398e9be4
#
_cell.length_a   1.000
_cell.length_b   1.000
_cell.length_c   1.000
_cell.angle_alpha   90.00
_cell.angle_beta   90.00
_cell.angle_gamma   90.00
#
_symmetry.space_group_name_H-M   'P 1'
#
loop_
_entity.id
_entity.type
_entity.pdbx_description
1 polymer ?
#
loop_
_entity_poly.entity_id
_entity_poly.type
_entity_poly.pdbx_seq_one_letter_code
_entity_poly.pdbx_strand_id
1 'polypeptide(L)'
;MERYNFKLIEDKWQKHWLKNKTFKSEIDKNKKKFYCLEMFPYPSGKIHMGHVRNYTIGDVLSRFKTLKNFNVLHPMGWDSFGMPAENAARQNNLSPKKWTEENIAVMKTQLKKLGLSIDWDREISTCSTEYYKHQQKIFLDLYDKGLVYRKESYVNWDPIDKTVLANEQVIDGKGWRSGALVERKKLNQWFFKISHFSEELLSNLNKLDHWPDKVKTMQKNWIGKSFGCEIDFNIEGSKNVQSIRCYTTRPDTLFGFSFLALSVDHPMSKHYENDNEFIKFKKECSKTGTTEESIAQAIKIGFKTELTAINPFDDNHKVPVYFANFVLMDYGFGAVFGCPAHDQRDFDFATKYNLEIKTVVKPDNENDKFQIKNEAFTGPGVIINSKFLNGFSVPNESIDQAIKILEERGLGKKKTNYRLKDWGISRQRYWGCPIPIAYDENNNVVKIPKKDLPVKLPENIDINTNGNPLDSQKEWQHLVIDGKKCKRETDTLDTFVDSSWYYLRFCSANNSLNEFDPEEINYWMPVDQYIGGVEHAILHLLYSRFFMRAINKNNEQIDLKEPFEGLFTQGMVCHETYKDQDNNWFNPDEVISDDGKNYYLIKDTSKKVIVG
;
A
#
# COMPACT_ATOMS: atom_id res chain seq x y z
N MET A 1 39.73 43.79 -3.74
CA MET A 1 39.46 42.32 -3.72
C MET A 1 38.45 41.99 -4.82
N GLU A 2 38.81 41.12 -5.76
CA GLU A 2 37.83 40.62 -6.71
C GLU A 2 36.71 39.91 -5.96
N ARG A 3 35.47 40.20 -6.30
CA ARG A 3 34.32 39.50 -5.74
C ARG A 3 34.37 38.02 -6.17
N TYR A 4 34.13 37.10 -5.23
CA TYR A 4 34.01 35.69 -5.52
C TYR A 4 32.95 35.44 -6.63
N ASN A 5 33.41 34.92 -7.77
CA ASN A 5 32.56 34.63 -8.90
C ASN A 5 32.14 33.17 -8.85
N PHE A 6 31.01 32.92 -8.19
CA PHE A 6 30.50 31.56 -7.98
C PHE A 6 30.24 30.81 -9.29
N LYS A 7 29.72 31.48 -10.33
CA LYS A 7 29.41 30.82 -11.62
C LYS A 7 30.66 30.22 -12.28
N LEU A 8 31.75 30.97 -12.34
CA LEU A 8 33.00 30.47 -12.92
C LEU A 8 33.61 29.33 -12.10
N ILE A 9 33.49 29.41 -10.77
CA ILE A 9 34.07 28.42 -9.86
C ILE A 9 33.26 27.14 -9.87
N GLU A 10 31.94 27.22 -9.85
CA GLU A 10 31.06 26.06 -9.95
C GLU A 10 31.29 25.32 -11.27
N ASP A 11 31.29 26.01 -12.40
CA ASP A 11 31.57 25.43 -13.72
C ASP A 11 32.94 24.74 -13.78
N LYS A 12 33.97 25.36 -13.21
CA LYS A 12 35.31 24.79 -13.14
C LYS A 12 35.32 23.47 -12.39
N TRP A 13 34.72 23.45 -11.20
CA TRP A 13 34.76 22.27 -10.34
C TRP A 13 33.85 21.16 -10.83
N GLN A 14 32.68 21.44 -11.35
CA GLN A 14 31.79 20.43 -11.93
C GLN A 14 32.46 19.75 -13.15
N LYS A 15 33.13 20.53 -14.01
CA LYS A 15 33.92 19.96 -15.12
C LYS A 15 35.09 19.11 -14.63
N HIS A 16 35.77 19.55 -13.55
CA HIS A 16 36.85 18.77 -12.94
C HIS A 16 36.37 17.44 -12.37
N TRP A 17 35.28 17.46 -11.58
CA TRP A 17 34.71 16.25 -11.00
C TRP A 17 34.24 15.25 -12.08
N LEU A 18 33.58 15.75 -13.11
CA LEU A 18 33.13 14.91 -14.22
C LEU A 18 34.31 14.24 -14.96
N LYS A 19 35.35 15.05 -15.29
CA LYS A 19 36.53 14.55 -15.99
C LYS A 19 37.29 13.50 -15.19
N ASN A 20 37.42 13.68 -13.89
CA ASN A 20 38.20 12.82 -13.00
C ASN A 20 37.36 11.73 -12.36
N LYS A 21 36.05 11.64 -12.67
CA LYS A 21 35.10 10.70 -12.03
C LYS A 21 35.22 10.70 -10.49
N THR A 22 35.31 11.90 -9.90
CA THR A 22 35.67 12.11 -8.49
C THR A 22 34.74 11.39 -7.51
N PHE A 23 33.48 11.18 -7.90
CA PHE A 23 32.46 10.55 -7.06
C PHE A 23 32.16 9.10 -7.45
N LYS A 24 32.95 8.52 -8.38
CA LYS A 24 32.82 7.10 -8.73
C LYS A 24 33.16 6.23 -7.52
N SER A 25 32.29 5.27 -7.23
CA SER A 25 32.42 4.32 -6.12
C SER A 25 32.71 2.92 -6.63
N GLU A 26 33.74 2.31 -6.05
CA GLU A 26 34.14 0.91 -6.29
C GLU A 26 34.38 0.22 -4.94
N ILE A 27 34.38 -1.09 -4.89
CA ILE A 27 34.70 -1.85 -3.67
C ILE A 27 36.13 -1.50 -3.22
N ASP A 28 36.29 -1.01 -2.00
CA ASP A 28 37.57 -0.75 -1.35
C ASP A 28 37.53 -1.34 0.07
N LYS A 29 38.06 -2.56 0.21
CA LYS A 29 38.06 -3.29 1.49
C LYS A 29 38.96 -2.65 2.57
N ASN A 30 39.77 -1.64 2.22
CA ASN A 30 40.62 -0.90 3.16
C ASN A 30 39.89 0.27 3.81
N LYS A 31 38.72 0.62 3.33
CA LYS A 31 37.89 1.72 3.87
C LYS A 31 36.57 1.20 4.41
N LYS A 32 36.09 1.84 5.46
CA LYS A 32 34.71 1.61 5.91
C LYS A 32 33.73 2.13 4.85
N LYS A 33 32.77 1.31 4.43
CA LYS A 33 31.77 1.70 3.46
C LYS A 33 30.76 2.67 4.06
N PHE A 34 30.16 3.49 3.24
CA PHE A 34 28.99 4.28 3.59
C PHE A 34 28.07 4.41 2.36
N TYR A 35 26.89 3.82 2.42
CA TYR A 35 25.87 3.93 1.38
C TYR A 35 24.86 4.99 1.79
N CYS A 36 24.92 6.16 1.13
CA CYS A 36 23.93 7.23 1.24
C CYS A 36 22.96 7.12 0.07
N LEU A 37 21.67 7.07 0.35
CA LEU A 37 20.64 6.95 -0.67
C LEU A 37 19.46 7.85 -0.34
N GLU A 38 19.09 8.68 -1.28
CA GLU A 38 17.81 9.38 -1.27
C GLU A 38 16.78 8.63 -2.09
N MET A 39 15.51 8.81 -1.74
CA MET A 39 14.43 8.36 -2.60
C MET A 39 14.58 9.02 -3.97
N PHE A 40 14.72 8.19 -5.01
CA PHE A 40 14.94 8.67 -6.36
C PHE A 40 13.69 9.38 -6.92
N PRO A 41 13.85 10.37 -7.80
CA PRO A 41 12.75 11.19 -8.26
C PRO A 41 11.93 10.48 -9.34
N TYR A 42 10.65 10.84 -9.35
CA TYR A 42 9.78 10.59 -10.48
C TYR A 42 9.99 11.70 -11.54
N PRO A 43 10.25 11.37 -12.82
CA PRO A 43 10.55 12.36 -13.85
C PRO A 43 9.30 13.07 -14.36
N SER A 44 8.79 14.03 -13.58
CA SER A 44 7.54 14.75 -13.86
C SER A 44 7.71 16.11 -14.55
N GLY A 45 8.94 16.49 -14.92
CA GLY A 45 9.24 17.76 -15.59
C GLY A 45 10.50 18.44 -15.09
N LYS A 46 10.38 19.44 -14.22
CA LYS A 46 11.51 20.16 -13.62
C LYS A 46 11.67 19.78 -12.15
N ILE A 47 12.90 19.89 -11.62
CA ILE A 47 13.09 19.75 -10.17
C ILE A 47 12.42 20.94 -9.45
N HIS A 48 11.99 20.69 -8.22
CA HIS A 48 11.44 21.70 -7.32
C HIS A 48 12.22 21.74 -6.00
N MET A 49 11.92 22.68 -5.12
CA MET A 49 12.64 22.88 -3.86
C MET A 49 12.64 21.65 -2.95
N GLY A 50 11.61 20.78 -3.03
CA GLY A 50 11.60 19.50 -2.33
C GLY A 50 12.73 18.57 -2.79
N HIS A 51 12.98 18.48 -4.09
CA HIS A 51 14.13 17.74 -4.64
C HIS A 51 15.46 18.37 -4.18
N VAL A 52 15.60 19.71 -4.27
CA VAL A 52 16.80 20.41 -3.83
C VAL A 52 17.10 20.11 -2.37
N ARG A 53 16.08 20.21 -1.51
CA ARG A 53 16.24 19.92 -0.07
C ARG A 53 16.67 18.48 0.16
N ASN A 54 15.98 17.52 -0.45
CA ASN A 54 16.23 16.08 -0.26
C ASN A 54 17.68 15.73 -0.64
N TYR A 55 18.08 16.08 -1.86
CA TYR A 55 19.38 15.69 -2.40
C TYR A 55 20.55 16.51 -1.81
N THR A 56 20.31 17.75 -1.37
CA THR A 56 21.33 18.50 -0.65
C THR A 56 21.64 17.90 0.73
N ILE A 57 20.64 17.34 1.43
CA ILE A 57 20.87 16.68 2.72
C ILE A 57 21.77 15.47 2.54
N GLY A 58 21.49 14.62 1.54
CA GLY A 58 22.33 13.46 1.24
C GLY A 58 23.73 13.85 0.73
N ASP A 59 23.83 14.88 -0.10
CA ASP A 59 25.11 15.39 -0.58
C ASP A 59 26.02 15.87 0.56
N VAL A 60 25.48 16.64 1.49
CA VAL A 60 26.24 17.12 2.68
C VAL A 60 26.75 15.92 3.48
N LEU A 61 25.89 14.92 3.71
CA LEU A 61 26.27 13.72 4.46
C LEU A 61 27.34 12.91 3.71
N SER A 62 27.16 12.69 2.41
CA SER A 62 28.11 11.98 1.55
C SER A 62 29.48 12.63 1.53
N ARG A 63 29.55 13.96 1.37
CA ARG A 63 30.81 14.72 1.43
C ARG A 63 31.45 14.65 2.80
N PHE A 64 30.67 14.79 3.87
CA PHE A 64 31.18 14.67 5.23
C PHE A 64 31.81 13.29 5.48
N LYS A 65 31.15 12.21 5.05
CA LYS A 65 31.68 10.84 5.19
C LYS A 65 32.93 10.65 4.33
N THR A 66 32.98 11.18 3.12
CA THR A 66 34.19 11.17 2.27
C THR A 66 35.35 11.87 2.96
N LEU A 67 35.13 13.04 3.57
CA LEU A 67 36.17 13.77 4.35
C LEU A 67 36.62 12.97 5.57
N LYS A 68 35.79 12.07 6.10
CA LYS A 68 36.13 11.13 7.18
C LYS A 68 36.76 9.83 6.67
N ASN A 69 37.18 9.79 5.40
CA ASN A 69 37.85 8.67 4.74
C ASN A 69 36.98 7.40 4.60
N PHE A 70 35.63 7.55 4.55
CA PHE A 70 34.76 6.44 4.17
C PHE A 70 34.79 6.23 2.65
N ASN A 71 34.53 5.00 2.22
CA ASN A 71 34.20 4.69 0.86
C ASN A 71 32.68 4.90 0.67
N VAL A 72 32.32 5.95 -0.07
CA VAL A 72 30.91 6.40 -0.15
C VAL A 72 30.29 5.98 -1.46
N LEU A 73 29.15 5.26 -1.38
CA LEU A 73 28.24 5.03 -2.50
C LEU A 73 27.09 6.04 -2.41
N HIS A 74 26.95 6.92 -3.41
CA HIS A 74 25.90 7.93 -3.51
C HIS A 74 25.34 7.94 -4.95
N PRO A 75 24.43 7.02 -5.29
CA PRO A 75 23.91 6.85 -6.65
C PRO A 75 22.68 7.71 -6.90
N MET A 76 22.28 7.84 -8.16
CA MET A 76 21.06 8.49 -8.62
C MET A 76 20.38 7.68 -9.72
N GLY A 77 19.06 7.75 -9.78
CA GLY A 77 18.25 7.11 -10.80
C GLY A 77 16.86 7.71 -10.90
N TRP A 78 15.97 7.02 -11.62
CA TRP A 78 14.66 7.54 -12.00
C TRP A 78 13.59 6.49 -11.75
N ASP A 79 12.60 6.82 -10.92
CA ASP A 79 11.35 6.06 -10.82
C ASP A 79 10.44 6.49 -11.96
N SER A 80 10.52 5.77 -13.07
CA SER A 80 10.16 6.34 -14.37
C SER A 80 8.96 5.67 -15.06
N PHE A 81 8.42 4.60 -14.50
CA PHE A 81 7.12 4.07 -14.87
C PHE A 81 5.97 4.79 -14.13
N GLY A 82 4.75 4.62 -14.59
CA GLY A 82 3.56 4.97 -13.84
C GLY A 82 2.60 5.92 -14.53
N MET A 83 1.47 6.06 -13.87
CA MET A 83 0.31 6.82 -14.30
C MET A 83 0.58 8.30 -14.57
N PRO A 84 1.42 9.02 -13.81
CA PRO A 84 1.65 10.43 -14.07
C PRO A 84 2.22 10.68 -15.46
N ALA A 85 3.21 9.86 -15.89
CA ALA A 85 3.77 9.98 -17.23
C ALA A 85 2.76 9.58 -18.31
N GLU A 86 1.98 8.51 -18.10
CA GLU A 86 0.96 8.08 -19.05
C GLU A 86 -0.13 9.14 -19.22
N ASN A 87 -0.63 9.72 -18.13
CA ASN A 87 -1.66 10.76 -18.19
C ASN A 87 -1.13 12.06 -18.83
N ALA A 88 0.10 12.47 -18.48
CA ALA A 88 0.72 13.65 -19.09
C ALA A 88 1.01 13.44 -20.59
N ALA A 89 1.47 12.26 -20.98
CA ALA A 89 1.69 11.91 -22.38
C ALA A 89 0.38 11.92 -23.17
N ARG A 90 -0.70 11.38 -22.58
CA ARG A 90 -2.06 11.43 -23.17
C ARG A 90 -2.53 12.87 -23.39
N GLN A 91 -2.38 13.75 -22.40
CA GLN A 91 -2.75 15.16 -22.49
C GLN A 91 -1.95 15.94 -23.55
N ASN A 92 -0.68 15.56 -23.74
CA ASN A 92 0.24 16.23 -24.67
C ASN A 92 0.36 15.55 -26.04
N ASN A 93 -0.41 14.48 -26.30
CA ASN A 93 -0.34 13.68 -27.53
C ASN A 93 1.08 13.13 -27.83
N LEU A 94 1.79 12.71 -26.79
CA LEU A 94 3.13 12.12 -26.87
C LEU A 94 3.10 10.65 -26.42
N SER A 95 4.14 9.88 -26.77
CA SER A 95 4.30 8.58 -26.15
C SER A 95 4.82 8.73 -24.70
N PRO A 96 4.38 7.90 -23.74
CA PRO A 96 4.89 7.94 -22.36
C PRO A 96 6.42 7.76 -22.28
N LYS A 97 7.00 6.92 -23.13
CA LYS A 97 8.45 6.73 -23.23
C LYS A 97 9.15 8.05 -23.55
N LYS A 98 8.73 8.72 -24.63
CA LYS A 98 9.34 9.99 -25.06
C LYS A 98 9.18 11.07 -24.00
N TRP A 99 7.99 11.23 -23.42
CA TRP A 99 7.74 12.16 -22.32
C TRP A 99 8.67 11.92 -21.14
N THR A 100 8.82 10.66 -20.73
CA THR A 100 9.68 10.28 -19.61
C THR A 100 11.15 10.55 -19.90
N GLU A 101 11.65 10.18 -21.08
CA GLU A 101 13.05 10.39 -21.48
C GLU A 101 13.41 11.88 -21.56
N GLU A 102 12.52 12.71 -22.10
CA GLU A 102 12.70 14.17 -22.15
C GLU A 102 12.76 14.77 -20.74
N ASN A 103 11.88 14.37 -19.83
CA ASN A 103 11.88 14.85 -18.46
C ASN A 103 13.12 14.40 -17.68
N ILE A 104 13.56 13.14 -17.85
CA ILE A 104 14.84 12.66 -17.27
C ILE A 104 15.99 13.55 -17.72
N ALA A 105 16.09 13.85 -19.02
CA ALA A 105 17.15 14.69 -19.55
C ALA A 105 17.16 16.12 -18.95
N VAL A 106 15.98 16.71 -18.79
CA VAL A 106 15.82 18.04 -18.16
C VAL A 106 16.23 17.99 -16.69
N MET A 107 15.65 17.08 -15.90
CA MET A 107 15.93 16.96 -14.47
C MET A 107 17.39 16.60 -14.20
N LYS A 108 17.97 15.69 -14.98
CA LYS A 108 19.39 15.32 -14.89
C LYS A 108 20.30 16.53 -15.10
N THR A 109 19.98 17.37 -16.10
CA THR A 109 20.71 18.61 -16.36
C THR A 109 20.63 19.57 -15.17
N GLN A 110 19.45 19.69 -14.56
CA GLN A 110 19.24 20.54 -13.38
C GLN A 110 19.97 20.00 -12.15
N LEU A 111 19.88 18.69 -11.87
CA LEU A 111 20.59 18.05 -10.76
C LEU A 111 22.12 18.18 -10.90
N LYS A 112 22.65 18.02 -12.11
CA LYS A 112 24.09 18.23 -12.37
C LYS A 112 24.52 19.65 -12.07
N LYS A 113 23.68 20.65 -12.34
CA LYS A 113 23.98 22.07 -12.01
C LYS A 113 24.05 22.33 -10.51
N LEU A 114 23.38 21.52 -9.68
CA LEU A 114 23.52 21.62 -8.22
C LEU A 114 24.92 21.20 -7.74
N GLY A 115 25.68 20.47 -8.57
CA GLY A 115 27.03 20.03 -8.24
C GLY A 115 27.09 18.98 -7.14
N LEU A 116 26.07 18.12 -7.04
CA LEU A 116 25.96 17.05 -6.05
C LEU A 116 27.03 15.97 -6.26
N SER A 117 27.48 15.33 -5.18
CA SER A 117 28.51 14.27 -5.18
C SER A 117 27.95 12.90 -5.59
N ILE A 118 27.25 12.85 -6.70
CA ILE A 118 26.55 11.67 -7.20
C ILE A 118 27.45 10.85 -8.13
N ASP A 119 27.46 9.53 -7.94
CA ASP A 119 28.04 8.56 -8.87
C ASP A 119 27.09 8.30 -10.04
N TRP A 120 27.23 9.13 -11.09
CA TRP A 120 26.41 9.03 -12.29
C TRP A 120 26.72 7.78 -13.16
N ASP A 121 27.82 7.06 -12.91
CA ASP A 121 28.13 5.82 -13.60
C ASP A 121 27.19 4.67 -13.14
N ARG A 122 26.47 4.86 -12.01
CA ARG A 122 25.47 3.93 -11.47
C ARG A 122 24.03 4.36 -11.74
N GLU A 123 23.80 5.26 -12.68
CA GLU A 123 22.46 5.73 -13.03
C GLU A 123 21.58 4.59 -13.54
N ILE A 124 20.36 4.49 -13.01
CA ILE A 124 19.32 3.53 -13.44
C ILE A 124 18.01 4.25 -13.77
N SER A 125 17.19 3.63 -14.62
CA SER A 125 15.83 4.08 -14.91
C SER A 125 14.89 2.87 -14.86
N THR A 126 13.85 2.91 -14.06
CA THR A 126 12.98 1.75 -13.86
C THR A 126 12.23 1.33 -15.13
N CYS A 127 12.00 2.27 -16.05
CA CYS A 127 11.37 1.98 -17.34
C CYS A 127 12.34 1.46 -18.41
N SER A 128 13.66 1.37 -18.11
CA SER A 128 14.61 0.78 -19.06
C SER A 128 14.50 -0.75 -19.10
N THR A 129 14.72 -1.32 -20.30
CA THR A 129 14.71 -2.78 -20.48
C THR A 129 15.78 -3.47 -19.65
N GLU A 130 16.89 -2.79 -19.39
CA GLU A 130 18.00 -3.26 -18.57
C GLU A 130 17.63 -3.34 -17.09
N TYR A 131 16.66 -2.52 -16.63
CA TYR A 131 16.14 -2.60 -15.27
C TYR A 131 15.01 -3.62 -15.15
N TYR A 132 13.93 -3.43 -15.90
CA TYR A 132 12.74 -4.26 -15.69
C TYR A 132 12.87 -5.70 -16.17
N LYS A 133 13.86 -6.05 -17.02
CA LYS A 133 14.24 -7.44 -17.28
C LYS A 133 14.52 -8.21 -15.98
N HIS A 134 15.28 -7.60 -15.09
CA HIS A 134 15.64 -8.20 -13.82
C HIS A 134 14.44 -8.23 -12.86
N GLN A 135 13.60 -7.19 -12.88
CA GLN A 135 12.35 -7.18 -12.12
C GLN A 135 11.40 -8.29 -12.53
N GLN A 136 11.26 -8.54 -13.83
CA GLN A 136 10.50 -9.67 -14.36
C GLN A 136 11.08 -11.01 -13.90
N LYS A 137 12.41 -11.14 -13.88
CA LYS A 137 13.08 -12.34 -13.35
C LYS A 137 12.77 -12.52 -11.86
N ILE A 138 12.90 -11.47 -11.05
CA ILE A 138 12.55 -11.49 -9.62
C ILE A 138 11.09 -11.92 -9.43
N PHE A 139 10.15 -11.39 -10.21
CA PHE A 139 8.75 -11.81 -10.16
C PHE A 139 8.58 -13.32 -10.37
N LEU A 140 9.24 -13.88 -11.39
CA LEU A 140 9.20 -15.33 -11.67
C LEU A 140 9.82 -16.15 -10.54
N ASP A 141 10.93 -15.68 -9.96
CA ASP A 141 11.60 -16.35 -8.84
C ASP A 141 10.70 -16.34 -7.58
N LEU A 142 10.01 -15.23 -7.32
CA LEU A 142 9.04 -15.13 -6.23
C LEU A 142 7.79 -16.00 -6.48
N TYR A 143 7.36 -16.11 -7.73
CA TYR A 143 6.28 -17.03 -8.12
C TYR A 143 6.66 -18.48 -7.83
N ASP A 144 7.87 -18.90 -8.20
CA ASP A 144 8.40 -20.25 -7.95
C ASP A 144 8.56 -20.54 -6.44
N LYS A 145 8.86 -19.52 -5.64
CA LYS A 145 8.89 -19.59 -4.16
C LYS A 145 7.48 -19.60 -3.51
N GLY A 146 6.40 -19.53 -4.31
CA GLY A 146 5.02 -19.50 -3.83
C GLY A 146 4.63 -18.19 -3.12
N LEU A 147 5.40 -17.12 -3.35
CA LEU A 147 5.15 -15.78 -2.80
C LEU A 147 4.30 -14.89 -3.73
N VAL A 148 4.01 -15.35 -4.93
CA VAL A 148 3.12 -14.69 -5.90
C VAL A 148 1.98 -15.63 -6.24
N TYR A 149 0.78 -15.10 -6.34
CA TYR A 149 -0.40 -15.87 -6.75
C TYR A 149 -1.42 -14.96 -7.44
N ARG A 150 -2.36 -15.59 -8.15
CA ARG A 150 -3.46 -14.91 -8.84
C ARG A 150 -4.79 -15.37 -8.26
N LYS A 151 -5.67 -14.45 -7.96
CA LYS A 151 -7.04 -14.76 -7.56
C LYS A 151 -8.01 -13.71 -8.06
N GLU A 152 -9.27 -14.08 -8.18
CA GLU A 152 -10.37 -13.15 -8.34
C GLU A 152 -10.64 -12.47 -7.00
N SER A 153 -10.64 -11.14 -7.00
CA SER A 153 -10.81 -10.33 -5.79
C SER A 153 -11.61 -9.08 -6.09
N TYR A 154 -12.32 -8.58 -5.09
CA TYR A 154 -12.86 -7.23 -5.15
C TYR A 154 -11.73 -6.22 -4.99
N VAL A 155 -11.75 -5.22 -5.85
CA VAL A 155 -10.74 -4.16 -5.91
C VAL A 155 -11.41 -2.80 -5.90
N ASN A 156 -10.65 -1.79 -5.47
CA ASN A 156 -11.06 -0.41 -5.60
C ASN A 156 -10.79 0.03 -7.05
N TRP A 157 -11.82 0.22 -7.81
CA TRP A 157 -11.74 0.64 -9.20
C TRP A 157 -11.98 2.14 -9.29
N ASP A 158 -11.04 2.85 -9.90
CA ASP A 158 -11.21 4.26 -10.24
C ASP A 158 -11.85 4.37 -11.63
N PRO A 159 -13.09 4.91 -11.74
CA PRO A 159 -13.80 4.99 -13.02
C PRO A 159 -13.25 6.07 -13.96
N ILE A 160 -12.55 7.10 -13.43
CA ILE A 160 -11.92 8.16 -14.22
C ILE A 160 -10.56 7.69 -14.73
N ASP A 161 -9.70 7.23 -13.84
CA ASP A 161 -8.38 6.72 -14.17
C ASP A 161 -8.42 5.32 -14.81
N LYS A 162 -9.57 4.64 -14.78
CA LYS A 162 -9.82 3.29 -15.34
C LYS A 162 -8.78 2.26 -14.91
N THR A 163 -8.50 2.24 -13.62
CA THR A 163 -7.51 1.33 -13.03
C THR A 163 -7.89 0.91 -11.63
N VAL A 164 -7.25 -0.16 -11.18
CA VAL A 164 -7.30 -0.59 -9.77
C VAL A 164 -6.41 0.32 -8.93
N LEU A 165 -6.92 0.72 -7.78
CA LEU A 165 -6.17 1.42 -6.74
C LEU A 165 -5.89 0.47 -5.57
N ALA A 166 -4.68 0.56 -5.02
CA ALA A 166 -4.38 -0.06 -3.73
C ALA A 166 -5.19 0.64 -2.62
N ASN A 167 -5.39 -0.05 -1.49
CA ASN A 167 -6.19 0.51 -0.39
C ASN A 167 -5.63 1.85 0.10
N GLU A 168 -4.31 1.99 0.10
CA GLU A 168 -3.56 3.18 0.48
C GLU A 168 -3.76 4.37 -0.46
N GLN A 169 -4.27 4.10 -1.65
CA GLN A 169 -4.56 5.10 -2.69
C GLN A 169 -6.02 5.56 -2.69
N VAL A 170 -6.81 5.11 -1.71
CA VAL A 170 -8.20 5.52 -1.52
C VAL A 170 -8.30 6.34 -0.25
N ILE A 171 -8.71 7.61 -0.39
CA ILE A 171 -8.87 8.56 0.73
C ILE A 171 -10.34 8.97 0.76
N ASP A 172 -11.02 8.78 1.88
CA ASP A 172 -12.45 9.09 2.06
C ASP A 172 -13.36 8.48 0.97
N GLY A 173 -13.03 7.25 0.53
CA GLY A 173 -13.78 6.55 -0.52
C GLY A 173 -13.53 7.08 -1.94
N LYS A 174 -12.55 7.97 -2.11
CA LYS A 174 -12.18 8.57 -3.40
C LYS A 174 -10.77 8.19 -3.81
N GLY A 175 -10.55 8.07 -5.11
CA GLY A 175 -9.22 7.94 -5.65
C GLY A 175 -8.36 9.17 -5.28
N TRP A 176 -7.21 8.94 -4.67
CA TRP A 176 -6.31 9.97 -4.15
C TRP A 176 -5.88 11.02 -5.18
N ARG A 177 -5.92 10.65 -6.45
CA ARG A 177 -5.52 11.49 -7.58
C ARG A 177 -6.70 12.04 -8.35
N SER A 178 -7.63 11.17 -8.77
CA SER A 178 -8.78 11.53 -9.59
C SER A 178 -9.85 12.29 -8.82
N GLY A 179 -9.91 12.08 -7.49
CA GLY A 179 -11.01 12.55 -6.64
C GLY A 179 -12.34 11.85 -6.90
N ALA A 180 -12.37 10.86 -7.83
CA ALA A 180 -13.57 10.10 -8.15
C ALA A 180 -13.93 9.15 -7.01
N LEU A 181 -15.23 8.95 -6.79
CA LEU A 181 -15.69 7.86 -5.93
C LEU A 181 -15.24 6.53 -6.54
N VAL A 182 -14.56 5.72 -5.73
CA VAL A 182 -14.12 4.41 -6.17
C VAL A 182 -15.30 3.45 -6.25
N GLU A 183 -15.27 2.60 -7.27
CA GLU A 183 -16.25 1.53 -7.46
C GLU A 183 -15.66 0.20 -6.98
N ARG A 184 -16.49 -0.63 -6.39
CA ARG A 184 -16.10 -2.00 -6.05
C ARG A 184 -16.28 -2.90 -7.26
N LYS A 185 -15.17 -3.39 -7.82
CA LYS A 185 -15.16 -4.25 -9.02
C LYS A 185 -14.47 -5.57 -8.75
N LYS A 186 -15.01 -6.66 -9.30
CA LYS A 186 -14.43 -7.99 -9.17
C LYS A 186 -13.55 -8.28 -10.38
N LEU A 187 -12.25 -8.44 -10.13
CA LEU A 187 -11.23 -8.68 -11.16
C LEU A 187 -10.25 -9.75 -10.72
N ASN A 188 -9.68 -10.47 -11.70
CA ASN A 188 -8.53 -11.31 -11.45
C ASN A 188 -7.28 -10.45 -11.28
N GLN A 189 -6.58 -10.64 -10.16
CA GLN A 189 -5.45 -9.83 -9.76
C GLN A 189 -4.27 -10.70 -9.33
N TRP A 190 -3.07 -10.23 -9.57
CA TRP A 190 -1.83 -10.79 -9.02
C TRP A 190 -1.54 -10.16 -7.66
N PHE A 191 -1.01 -10.98 -6.74
CA PHE A 191 -0.70 -10.57 -5.37
C PHE A 191 0.68 -11.05 -4.96
N PHE A 192 1.40 -10.20 -4.22
CA PHE A 192 2.52 -10.64 -3.38
C PHE A 192 2.03 -11.00 -1.98
N LYS A 193 2.52 -12.13 -1.43
CA LYS A 193 2.19 -12.61 -0.08
C LYS A 193 2.97 -11.87 1.00
N ILE A 194 2.80 -10.55 1.10
CA ILE A 194 3.43 -9.75 2.16
C ILE A 194 2.95 -10.16 3.55
N SER A 195 1.69 -10.59 3.67
CA SER A 195 1.10 -11.06 4.93
C SER A 195 1.83 -12.28 5.52
N HIS A 196 2.49 -13.10 4.68
CA HIS A 196 3.32 -14.21 5.13
C HIS A 196 4.47 -13.78 6.06
N PHE A 197 4.91 -12.54 5.95
CA PHE A 197 6.00 -11.96 6.74
C PHE A 197 5.51 -11.01 7.84
N SER A 198 4.21 -10.95 8.15
CA SER A 198 3.63 -9.98 9.10
C SER A 198 4.32 -9.99 10.45
N GLU A 199 4.54 -11.19 11.04
CA GLU A 199 5.20 -11.31 12.34
C GLU A 199 6.66 -10.85 12.29
N GLU A 200 7.37 -11.23 11.23
CA GLU A 200 8.79 -10.88 11.08
C GLU A 200 8.96 -9.38 10.80
N LEU A 201 8.10 -8.80 9.95
CA LEU A 201 8.07 -7.35 9.69
C LEU A 201 7.78 -6.57 10.97
N LEU A 202 6.87 -7.07 11.81
CA LEU A 202 6.50 -6.42 13.06
C LEU A 202 7.61 -6.52 14.13
N SER A 203 8.10 -7.73 14.39
CA SER A 203 9.10 -7.97 15.43
C SER A 203 10.42 -7.25 15.15
N ASN A 204 10.82 -7.16 13.87
CA ASN A 204 12.06 -6.48 13.51
C ASN A 204 11.97 -4.94 13.57
N LEU A 205 10.79 -4.34 13.73
CA LEU A 205 10.69 -2.88 14.00
C LEU A 205 11.48 -2.47 15.26
N ASN A 206 11.57 -3.36 16.25
CA ASN A 206 12.32 -3.12 17.48
C ASN A 206 13.85 -3.09 17.28
N LYS A 207 14.35 -3.54 16.11
CA LYS A 207 15.77 -3.54 15.75
C LYS A 207 16.16 -2.35 14.87
N LEU A 208 15.20 -1.50 14.48
CA LEU A 208 15.41 -0.32 13.66
C LEU A 208 15.68 0.90 14.54
N ASP A 209 16.83 0.89 15.22
CA ASP A 209 17.18 1.90 16.24
C ASP A 209 17.36 3.30 15.64
N HIS A 210 17.79 3.38 14.37
CA HIS A 210 18.02 4.63 13.66
C HIS A 210 16.84 5.06 12.75
N TRP A 211 15.63 4.51 13.03
CA TRP A 211 14.42 4.91 12.34
C TRP A 211 13.55 5.81 13.23
N PRO A 212 12.87 6.84 12.66
CA PRO A 212 11.93 7.67 13.40
C PRO A 212 10.80 6.84 14.03
N ASP A 213 10.50 7.09 15.31
CA ASP A 213 9.45 6.37 16.04
C ASP A 213 8.07 6.52 15.38
N LYS A 214 7.82 7.67 14.77
CA LYS A 214 6.59 7.91 13.99
C LYS A 214 6.42 6.86 12.88
N VAL A 215 7.47 6.58 12.11
CA VAL A 215 7.42 5.60 11.01
C VAL A 215 7.23 4.18 11.56
N LYS A 216 7.96 3.82 12.63
CA LYS A 216 7.79 2.51 13.30
C LYS A 216 6.36 2.32 13.80
N THR A 217 5.79 3.36 14.41
CA THR A 217 4.39 3.35 14.90
C THR A 217 3.40 3.21 13.75
N MET A 218 3.59 3.93 12.66
CA MET A 218 2.74 3.81 11.47
C MET A 218 2.76 2.38 10.91
N GLN A 219 3.94 1.77 10.76
CA GLN A 219 4.05 0.38 10.29
C GLN A 219 3.46 -0.62 11.27
N LYS A 220 3.72 -0.46 12.58
CA LYS A 220 3.11 -1.30 13.63
C LYS A 220 1.59 -1.30 13.56
N ASN A 221 1.01 -0.11 13.45
CA ASN A 221 -0.44 0.06 13.36
C ASN A 221 -1.00 -0.51 12.04
N TRP A 222 -0.28 -0.35 10.93
CA TRP A 222 -0.67 -0.89 9.63
C TRP A 222 -0.63 -2.42 9.59
N ILE A 223 0.43 -3.02 10.11
CA ILE A 223 0.54 -4.49 10.25
C ILE A 223 -0.56 -5.01 11.17
N GLY A 224 -0.85 -4.28 12.24
CA GLY A 224 -2.05 -4.46 13.06
C GLY A 224 -2.21 -5.85 13.62
N LYS A 225 -1.23 -6.34 14.41
CA LYS A 225 -1.32 -7.61 15.12
C LYS A 225 -2.42 -7.56 16.18
N SER A 226 -3.31 -8.51 16.15
CA SER A 226 -4.39 -8.67 17.12
C SER A 226 -4.47 -10.12 17.61
N PHE A 227 -4.88 -10.27 18.86
CA PHE A 227 -5.19 -11.55 19.46
C PHE A 227 -6.70 -11.67 19.61
N GLY A 228 -7.22 -12.83 19.37
CA GLY A 228 -8.65 -13.08 19.47
C GLY A 228 -8.98 -14.55 19.44
N CYS A 229 -10.21 -14.87 19.11
CA CYS A 229 -10.74 -16.22 19.05
C CYS A 229 -11.53 -16.44 17.76
N GLU A 230 -11.30 -17.57 17.10
CA GLU A 230 -12.21 -18.11 16.11
C GLU A 230 -13.32 -18.86 16.84
N ILE A 231 -14.57 -18.58 16.53
CA ILE A 231 -15.74 -19.15 17.20
C ILE A 231 -16.71 -19.63 16.14
N ASP A 232 -17.23 -20.84 16.30
CA ASP A 232 -18.28 -21.40 15.46
C ASP A 232 -19.65 -21.18 16.11
N PHE A 233 -20.53 -20.44 15.44
CA PHE A 233 -21.90 -20.19 15.87
C PHE A 233 -22.84 -21.19 15.18
N ASN A 234 -23.55 -22.00 15.93
CA ASN A 234 -24.56 -22.89 15.41
C ASN A 234 -25.72 -22.08 14.82
N ILE A 235 -26.25 -22.54 13.67
CA ILE A 235 -27.29 -21.85 12.91
C ILE A 235 -28.54 -22.72 12.84
N GLU A 236 -29.67 -22.13 13.18
CA GLU A 236 -31.01 -22.73 12.96
C GLU A 236 -31.67 -22.06 11.74
N GLY A 237 -32.62 -22.79 11.12
CA GLY A 237 -33.35 -22.31 9.95
C GLY A 237 -32.73 -22.70 8.61
N SER A 238 -31.51 -23.23 8.59
CA SER A 238 -30.83 -23.69 7.37
C SER A 238 -30.75 -25.22 7.31
N LYS A 239 -31.06 -25.79 6.14
CA LYS A 239 -30.83 -27.21 5.87
C LYS A 239 -29.38 -27.51 5.44
N ASN A 240 -28.67 -26.50 4.93
CA ASN A 240 -27.38 -26.68 4.26
C ASN A 240 -26.20 -26.16 5.07
N VAL A 241 -26.43 -25.30 6.06
CA VAL A 241 -25.37 -24.67 6.87
C VAL A 241 -25.69 -24.90 8.34
N GLN A 242 -24.81 -25.62 9.03
CA GLN A 242 -24.98 -25.95 10.45
C GLN A 242 -24.29 -24.91 11.35
N SER A 243 -23.22 -24.30 10.88
CA SER A 243 -22.49 -23.31 11.65
C SER A 243 -21.88 -22.22 10.77
N ILE A 244 -21.64 -21.05 11.37
CA ILE A 244 -20.92 -19.92 10.76
C ILE A 244 -19.76 -19.58 11.68
N ARG A 245 -18.54 -19.52 11.11
CA ARG A 245 -17.32 -19.14 11.81
C ARG A 245 -17.11 -17.65 11.81
N CYS A 246 -16.82 -17.09 12.98
CA CYS A 246 -16.41 -15.70 13.18
C CYS A 246 -15.04 -15.63 13.83
N TYR A 247 -14.31 -14.54 13.57
CA TYR A 247 -13.16 -14.13 14.36
C TYR A 247 -13.52 -12.89 15.17
N THR A 248 -13.16 -12.87 16.44
CA THR A 248 -13.36 -11.71 17.30
C THR A 248 -12.15 -11.44 18.18
N THR A 249 -11.88 -10.15 18.43
CA THR A 249 -10.91 -9.69 19.45
C THR A 249 -11.57 -9.49 20.81
N ARG A 250 -12.91 -9.59 20.89
CA ARG A 250 -13.70 -9.36 22.12
C ARG A 250 -14.63 -10.55 22.46
N PRO A 251 -14.06 -11.77 22.61
CA PRO A 251 -14.88 -12.95 22.99
C PRO A 251 -15.51 -12.82 24.38
N ASP A 252 -14.98 -11.93 25.20
CA ASP A 252 -15.47 -11.59 26.53
C ASP A 252 -16.87 -10.92 26.52
N THR A 253 -17.28 -10.37 25.36
CA THR A 253 -18.59 -9.70 25.22
C THR A 253 -19.71 -10.59 24.65
N LEU A 254 -19.48 -11.91 24.50
CA LEU A 254 -20.44 -12.88 23.93
C LEU A 254 -21.81 -12.89 24.61
N PHE A 255 -21.90 -12.56 25.90
CA PHE A 255 -23.20 -12.45 26.60
C PHE A 255 -24.00 -11.20 26.22
N GLY A 256 -23.38 -10.24 25.50
CA GLY A 256 -24.01 -9.07 24.89
C GLY A 256 -24.33 -9.24 23.40
N PHE A 257 -24.26 -10.49 22.90
CA PHE A 257 -24.51 -10.84 21.51
C PHE A 257 -25.97 -10.55 21.11
N SER A 258 -26.20 -9.73 20.09
CA SER A 258 -27.52 -9.28 19.68
C SER A 258 -27.88 -9.64 18.24
N PHE A 259 -26.89 -9.88 17.40
CA PHE A 259 -27.09 -10.32 16.02
C PHE A 259 -25.80 -10.92 15.45
N LEU A 260 -25.92 -11.77 14.45
CA LEU A 260 -24.81 -12.22 13.62
C LEU A 260 -24.88 -11.49 12.28
N ALA A 261 -23.80 -10.82 11.88
CA ALA A 261 -23.75 -10.11 10.60
C ALA A 261 -22.78 -10.77 9.63
N LEU A 262 -23.22 -10.93 8.37
CA LEU A 262 -22.47 -11.52 7.27
C LEU A 262 -22.14 -10.46 6.23
N SER A 263 -20.99 -10.61 5.60
CA SER A 263 -20.64 -9.88 4.40
C SER A 263 -21.60 -10.20 3.26
N VAL A 264 -21.96 -9.23 2.44
CA VAL A 264 -22.73 -9.45 1.20
C VAL A 264 -22.08 -10.43 0.22
N ASP A 265 -20.77 -10.68 0.40
CA ASP A 265 -19.97 -11.62 -0.40
C ASP A 265 -19.71 -12.94 0.32
N HIS A 266 -20.25 -13.13 1.51
CA HIS A 266 -20.16 -14.41 2.22
C HIS A 266 -20.81 -15.53 1.36
N PRO A 267 -20.28 -16.79 1.35
CA PRO A 267 -20.83 -17.88 0.55
C PRO A 267 -22.32 -18.10 0.71
N MET A 268 -22.86 -17.78 1.88
CA MET A 268 -24.31 -17.83 2.16
C MET A 268 -25.15 -16.91 1.26
N SER A 269 -24.57 -15.85 0.69
CA SER A 269 -25.28 -14.93 -0.22
C SER A 269 -25.85 -15.62 -1.46
N LYS A 270 -25.26 -16.76 -1.85
CA LYS A 270 -25.75 -17.58 -2.98
C LYS A 270 -27.17 -18.10 -2.77
N HIS A 271 -27.61 -18.29 -1.53
CA HIS A 271 -28.96 -18.73 -1.23
C HIS A 271 -30.02 -17.66 -1.47
N TYR A 272 -29.58 -16.39 -1.58
CA TYR A 272 -30.43 -15.20 -1.74
C TYR A 272 -30.27 -14.53 -3.12
N GLU A 273 -29.54 -15.15 -4.05
CA GLU A 273 -29.26 -14.55 -5.39
C GLU A 273 -30.53 -14.28 -6.23
N ASN A 274 -31.62 -14.98 -5.95
CA ASN A 274 -32.91 -14.81 -6.62
C ASN A 274 -33.91 -13.96 -5.81
N ASP A 275 -33.52 -13.45 -4.65
CA ASP A 275 -34.35 -12.56 -3.84
C ASP A 275 -34.20 -11.11 -4.32
N ASN A 276 -35.30 -10.50 -4.75
CA ASN A 276 -35.30 -9.14 -5.29
C ASN A 276 -34.88 -8.07 -4.28
N GLU A 277 -35.19 -8.26 -3.00
CA GLU A 277 -34.79 -7.33 -1.93
C GLU A 277 -33.30 -7.47 -1.63
N PHE A 278 -32.79 -8.70 -1.61
CA PHE A 278 -31.37 -8.96 -1.45
C PHE A 278 -30.53 -8.39 -2.62
N ILE A 279 -31.02 -8.52 -3.86
CA ILE A 279 -30.36 -7.96 -5.04
C ILE A 279 -30.26 -6.43 -4.93
N LYS A 280 -31.35 -5.74 -4.52
CA LYS A 280 -31.36 -4.30 -4.29
C LYS A 280 -30.38 -3.91 -3.17
N PHE A 281 -30.41 -4.64 -2.06
CA PHE A 281 -29.49 -4.44 -0.94
C PHE A 281 -28.02 -4.61 -1.35
N LYS A 282 -27.70 -5.68 -2.08
CA LYS A 282 -26.34 -5.91 -2.60
C LYS A 282 -25.86 -4.79 -3.51
N LYS A 283 -26.75 -4.26 -4.37
CA LYS A 283 -26.46 -3.11 -5.21
C LYS A 283 -26.20 -1.83 -4.40
N GLU A 284 -26.92 -1.62 -3.30
CA GLU A 284 -26.69 -0.48 -2.42
C GLU A 284 -25.34 -0.62 -1.69
N CYS A 285 -25.00 -1.82 -1.21
CA CYS A 285 -23.70 -2.09 -0.59
C CYS A 285 -22.52 -1.85 -1.53
N SER A 286 -22.68 -2.05 -2.86
CA SER A 286 -21.59 -1.80 -3.83
C SER A 286 -21.19 -0.32 -3.95
N LYS A 287 -22.01 0.60 -3.46
CA LYS A 287 -21.70 2.03 -3.40
C LYS A 287 -20.83 2.40 -2.20
N THR A 288 -20.71 1.52 -1.23
CA THR A 288 -19.85 1.70 -0.06
C THR A 288 -18.43 1.27 -0.43
N GLY A 289 -17.43 2.11 -0.18
CA GLY A 289 -16.03 1.77 -0.43
C GLY A 289 -15.57 0.53 0.35
N THR A 290 -14.41 0.00 0.00
CA THR A 290 -13.85 -1.22 0.62
C THR A 290 -12.93 -0.91 1.80
N THR A 291 -12.65 0.36 2.10
CA THR A 291 -11.79 0.76 3.23
C THR A 291 -12.55 0.77 4.54
N GLU A 292 -11.87 0.43 5.64
CA GLU A 292 -12.47 0.50 6.99
C GLU A 292 -13.05 1.89 7.30
N GLU A 293 -12.41 2.93 6.78
CA GLU A 293 -12.78 4.33 7.02
C GLU A 293 -14.08 4.70 6.30
N SER A 294 -14.20 4.36 5.00
CA SER A 294 -15.43 4.57 4.24
C SER A 294 -16.62 3.76 4.80
N ILE A 295 -16.34 2.56 5.31
CA ILE A 295 -17.32 1.70 5.97
C ILE A 295 -17.75 2.29 7.33
N ALA A 296 -16.80 2.86 8.09
CA ALA A 296 -17.11 3.49 9.38
C ALA A 296 -18.05 4.69 9.21
N GLN A 297 -17.87 5.50 8.18
CA GLN A 297 -18.69 6.70 7.90
C GLN A 297 -20.02 6.39 7.21
N ALA A 298 -20.14 5.24 6.54
CA ALA A 298 -21.37 4.88 5.83
C ALA A 298 -22.55 4.60 6.77
N ILE A 299 -23.75 4.97 6.34
CA ILE A 299 -24.99 4.57 7.02
C ILE A 299 -25.07 3.06 7.06
N LYS A 300 -25.24 2.48 8.25
CA LYS A 300 -25.34 1.03 8.44
C LYS A 300 -26.67 0.52 7.87
N ILE A 301 -26.57 -0.40 6.92
CA ILE A 301 -27.73 -1.09 6.30
C ILE A 301 -27.54 -2.58 6.36
N GLY A 302 -28.64 -3.32 6.46
CA GLY A 302 -28.67 -4.77 6.53
C GLY A 302 -29.90 -5.39 5.89
N PHE A 303 -29.74 -6.63 5.44
CA PHE A 303 -30.82 -7.50 4.99
C PHE A 303 -31.00 -8.63 6.01
N LYS A 304 -32.20 -8.72 6.61
CA LYS A 304 -32.53 -9.74 7.60
C LYS A 304 -32.82 -11.07 6.89
N THR A 305 -32.17 -12.13 7.35
CA THR A 305 -32.49 -13.50 6.89
C THR A 305 -33.50 -14.16 7.80
N GLU A 306 -33.99 -15.34 7.40
CA GLU A 306 -34.80 -16.24 8.23
C GLU A 306 -33.97 -17.05 9.25
N LEU A 307 -32.64 -16.93 9.19
CA LEU A 307 -31.73 -17.71 10.02
C LEU A 307 -31.57 -17.12 11.42
N THR A 308 -31.26 -18.02 12.36
CA THR A 308 -31.01 -17.68 13.76
C THR A 308 -29.67 -18.28 14.19
N ALA A 309 -28.82 -17.48 14.85
CA ALA A 309 -27.55 -17.92 15.43
C ALA A 309 -27.69 -18.14 16.93
N ILE A 310 -27.05 -19.21 17.44
CA ILE A 310 -27.07 -19.58 18.85
C ILE A 310 -25.81 -19.10 19.53
N ASN A 311 -25.94 -18.47 20.71
CA ASN A 311 -24.80 -18.04 21.51
C ASN A 311 -24.00 -19.26 22.02
N PRO A 312 -22.69 -19.37 21.75
CA PRO A 312 -21.87 -20.50 22.19
C PRO A 312 -21.82 -20.73 23.70
N PHE A 313 -22.07 -19.69 24.48
CA PHE A 313 -22.11 -19.76 25.94
C PHE A 313 -23.49 -19.98 26.54
N ASP A 314 -24.57 -19.89 25.73
CA ASP A 314 -25.93 -19.96 26.18
C ASP A 314 -26.89 -20.41 25.07
N ASP A 315 -27.20 -21.71 25.01
CA ASP A 315 -28.03 -22.31 23.96
C ASP A 315 -29.46 -21.74 23.90
N ASN A 316 -29.92 -21.10 24.99
CA ASN A 316 -31.22 -20.42 25.02
C ASN A 316 -31.18 -19.00 24.44
N HIS A 317 -30.00 -18.47 24.23
CA HIS A 317 -29.82 -17.12 23.68
C HIS A 317 -29.63 -17.19 22.16
N LYS A 318 -30.70 -16.89 21.43
CA LYS A 318 -30.79 -16.96 19.98
C LYS A 318 -30.97 -15.56 19.40
N VAL A 319 -30.24 -15.24 18.33
CA VAL A 319 -30.24 -13.94 17.70
C VAL A 319 -30.40 -14.02 16.19
N PRO A 320 -30.96 -12.99 15.54
CA PRO A 320 -31.14 -12.98 14.07
C PRO A 320 -29.80 -12.88 13.32
N VAL A 321 -29.78 -13.46 12.12
CA VAL A 321 -28.66 -13.33 11.18
C VAL A 321 -29.02 -12.30 10.10
N TYR A 322 -28.09 -11.37 9.85
CA TYR A 322 -28.22 -10.33 8.84
C TYR A 322 -27.06 -10.39 7.84
N PHE A 323 -27.29 -9.99 6.60
CA PHE A 323 -26.22 -9.45 5.77
C PHE A 323 -26.10 -7.95 6.06
N ALA A 324 -24.86 -7.44 6.19
CA ALA A 324 -24.63 -6.03 6.54
C ALA A 324 -23.50 -5.41 5.71
N ASN A 325 -23.67 -4.12 5.35
CA ASN A 325 -22.72 -3.41 4.50
C ASN A 325 -21.37 -3.09 5.18
N PHE A 326 -21.27 -3.25 6.48
CA PHE A 326 -20.05 -2.97 7.26
C PHE A 326 -19.22 -4.21 7.58
N VAL A 327 -19.62 -5.38 7.10
CA VAL A 327 -18.87 -6.64 7.26
C VAL A 327 -18.08 -6.93 6.00
N LEU A 328 -16.75 -7.02 6.12
CA LEU A 328 -15.85 -7.33 5.02
C LEU A 328 -15.59 -8.82 4.93
N MET A 329 -15.58 -9.38 3.71
CA MET A 329 -15.26 -10.80 3.49
C MET A 329 -13.84 -11.15 3.91
N ASP A 330 -12.90 -10.21 3.78
CA ASP A 330 -11.48 -10.40 4.09
C ASP A 330 -11.14 -10.27 5.59
N TYR A 331 -12.14 -10.07 6.45
CA TYR A 331 -11.96 -10.02 7.89
C TYR A 331 -12.89 -11.04 8.58
N GLY A 332 -12.32 -11.86 9.46
CA GLY A 332 -13.10 -12.76 10.30
C GLY A 332 -14.00 -13.75 9.57
N PHE A 333 -13.58 -14.24 8.41
CA PHE A 333 -14.36 -15.16 7.55
C PHE A 333 -15.60 -14.49 6.91
N GLY A 334 -15.66 -13.16 6.88
CA GLY A 334 -16.84 -12.45 6.37
C GLY A 334 -18.04 -12.53 7.29
N ALA A 335 -17.83 -12.81 8.58
CA ALA A 335 -18.85 -12.88 9.60
C ALA A 335 -18.39 -12.24 10.91
N VAL A 336 -19.26 -11.49 11.56
CA VAL A 336 -19.02 -10.89 12.87
C VAL A 336 -20.22 -11.11 13.79
N PHE A 337 -19.97 -11.34 15.08
CA PHE A 337 -21.05 -11.26 16.05
C PHE A 337 -21.15 -9.81 16.56
N GLY A 338 -22.37 -9.30 16.60
CA GLY A 338 -22.66 -7.94 17.01
C GLY A 338 -22.84 -7.83 18.53
N CYS A 339 -22.07 -6.94 19.16
CA CYS A 339 -22.25 -6.57 20.56
C CYS A 339 -22.48 -5.04 20.67
N PRO A 340 -23.72 -4.56 20.46
CA PRO A 340 -24.07 -3.14 20.35
C PRO A 340 -23.64 -2.29 21.53
N ALA A 341 -23.62 -2.86 22.72
CA ALA A 341 -23.21 -2.13 23.91
C ALA A 341 -21.72 -1.74 23.91
N HIS A 342 -20.86 -2.42 23.10
CA HIS A 342 -19.41 -2.28 23.20
C HIS A 342 -18.69 -2.13 21.83
N ASP A 343 -19.45 -1.95 20.74
CA ASP A 343 -18.97 -1.51 19.42
C ASP A 343 -19.95 -0.48 18.83
N GLN A 344 -19.42 0.68 18.42
CA GLN A 344 -20.28 1.77 17.95
C GLN A 344 -20.99 1.43 16.63
N ARG A 345 -20.36 0.66 15.74
CA ARG A 345 -20.97 0.23 14.47
C ARG A 345 -22.15 -0.70 14.73
N ASP A 346 -21.99 -1.61 15.70
CA ASP A 346 -23.02 -2.53 16.13
C ASP A 346 -24.15 -1.79 16.84
N PHE A 347 -23.81 -0.74 17.63
CA PHE A 347 -24.78 0.12 18.30
C PHE A 347 -25.66 0.86 17.30
N ASP A 348 -25.06 1.50 16.29
CA ASP A 348 -25.79 2.22 15.24
C ASP A 348 -26.71 1.28 14.47
N PHE A 349 -26.21 0.07 14.16
CA PHE A 349 -26.99 -0.95 13.48
C PHE A 349 -28.15 -1.46 14.34
N ALA A 350 -27.89 -1.83 15.58
CA ALA A 350 -28.90 -2.33 16.52
C ALA A 350 -29.99 -1.29 16.79
N THR A 351 -29.62 -0.03 16.97
CA THR A 351 -30.55 1.08 17.13
C THR A 351 -31.47 1.22 15.91
N LYS A 352 -30.91 1.17 14.71
CA LYS A 352 -31.67 1.26 13.46
C LYS A 352 -32.67 0.13 13.28
N TYR A 353 -32.28 -1.11 13.64
CA TYR A 353 -33.08 -2.31 13.44
C TYR A 353 -33.84 -2.74 14.71
N ASN A 354 -33.84 -1.90 15.75
CA ASN A 354 -34.50 -2.13 17.03
C ASN A 354 -34.13 -3.50 17.67
N LEU A 355 -32.82 -3.80 17.68
CA LEU A 355 -32.26 -5.00 18.29
C LEU A 355 -31.91 -4.74 19.76
N GLU A 356 -31.82 -5.80 20.57
CA GLU A 356 -31.46 -5.70 21.98
C GLU A 356 -30.04 -5.12 22.16
N ILE A 357 -29.87 -4.16 23.09
CA ILE A 357 -28.59 -3.59 23.50
C ILE A 357 -28.35 -3.97 24.96
N LYS A 358 -27.61 -5.06 25.16
CA LYS A 358 -27.30 -5.59 26.48
C LYS A 358 -25.91 -5.17 26.94
N THR A 359 -25.85 -4.40 28.02
CA THR A 359 -24.60 -3.95 28.63
C THR A 359 -23.92 -5.11 29.36
N VAL A 360 -22.69 -5.43 28.97
CA VAL A 360 -21.88 -6.50 29.57
C VAL A 360 -20.53 -6.01 30.11
N VAL A 361 -20.17 -4.74 29.89
CA VAL A 361 -19.01 -4.07 30.50
C VAL A 361 -19.47 -2.77 31.11
N LYS A 362 -19.05 -2.48 32.33
CA LYS A 362 -19.26 -1.19 32.99
C LYS A 362 -17.91 -0.51 33.27
N PRO A 363 -17.84 0.84 33.31
CA PRO A 363 -16.69 1.55 33.86
C PRO A 363 -16.44 1.17 35.34
N ASP A 364 -15.20 1.24 35.79
CA ASP A 364 -14.81 0.88 37.17
C ASP A 364 -15.51 1.72 38.24
N ASN A 365 -15.86 2.97 37.92
CA ASN A 365 -16.54 3.92 38.82
C ASN A 365 -18.07 3.79 38.81
N GLU A 366 -18.62 2.87 38.00
CA GLU A 366 -20.06 2.64 37.90
C GLU A 366 -20.51 1.40 38.68
N ASN A 367 -21.79 1.34 39.04
CA ASN A 367 -22.38 0.17 39.71
C ASN A 367 -22.91 -0.85 38.70
N ASP A 368 -23.34 -2.02 39.15
CA ASP A 368 -23.78 -3.13 38.28
C ASP A 368 -25.12 -2.88 37.56
N LYS A 369 -25.79 -1.76 37.85
CA LYS A 369 -27.02 -1.31 37.15
C LYS A 369 -26.68 -0.37 35.98
N PHE A 370 -25.40 -0.14 35.69
CA PHE A 370 -24.97 0.69 34.55
C PHE A 370 -25.59 0.18 33.26
N GLN A 371 -26.17 1.06 32.47
CA GLN A 371 -26.78 0.77 31.18
C GLN A 371 -26.34 1.81 30.13
N ILE A 372 -26.03 1.32 28.96
CA ILE A 372 -25.69 2.12 27.79
C ILE A 372 -26.97 2.71 27.19
N LYS A 373 -26.96 4.00 26.82
CA LYS A 373 -28.16 4.71 26.33
C LYS A 373 -27.96 5.32 24.94
N ASN A 374 -26.92 6.09 24.73
CA ASN A 374 -26.79 6.96 23.56
C ASN A 374 -25.62 6.57 22.65
N GLU A 375 -24.62 5.88 23.17
CA GLU A 375 -23.41 5.45 22.46
C GLU A 375 -22.82 4.21 23.11
N ALA A 376 -22.04 3.45 22.35
CA ALA A 376 -21.37 2.27 22.85
C ALA A 376 -20.25 2.62 23.84
N PHE A 377 -20.08 1.83 24.89
CA PHE A 377 -18.95 1.94 25.81
C PHE A 377 -17.81 1.01 25.37
N THR A 378 -16.71 1.60 24.90
CA THR A 378 -15.54 0.87 24.39
C THR A 378 -14.32 0.94 25.31
N GLY A 379 -14.46 1.57 26.48
CA GLY A 379 -13.40 1.78 27.44
C GLY A 379 -13.08 0.54 28.29
N PRO A 380 -12.01 0.61 29.12
CA PRO A 380 -11.71 -0.40 30.14
C PRO A 380 -12.76 -0.39 31.24
N GLY A 381 -12.84 -1.51 31.98
CA GLY A 381 -13.80 -1.64 33.07
C GLY A 381 -13.95 -3.07 33.55
N VAL A 382 -15.12 -3.45 34.03
CA VAL A 382 -15.41 -4.77 34.60
C VAL A 382 -16.57 -5.43 33.89
N ILE A 383 -16.48 -6.74 33.64
CA ILE A 383 -17.55 -7.54 33.06
C ILE A 383 -18.72 -7.68 34.03
N ILE A 384 -19.93 -7.43 33.54
CA ILE A 384 -21.20 -7.64 34.22
C ILE A 384 -22.19 -8.43 33.32
N ASN A 385 -23.29 -8.93 33.86
CA ASN A 385 -24.37 -9.61 33.11
C ASN A 385 -23.89 -10.80 32.23
N SER A 386 -22.75 -11.39 32.56
CA SER A 386 -22.02 -12.36 31.73
C SER A 386 -21.73 -13.68 32.48
N LYS A 387 -22.60 -14.06 33.44
CA LYS A 387 -22.53 -15.33 34.18
C LYS A 387 -21.11 -15.54 34.76
N PHE A 388 -20.41 -16.57 34.29
CA PHE A 388 -19.07 -16.97 34.78
C PHE A 388 -17.94 -15.99 34.40
N LEU A 389 -18.19 -15.00 33.55
CA LEU A 389 -17.22 -13.94 33.21
C LEU A 389 -17.39 -12.69 34.07
N ASN A 390 -18.42 -12.62 34.93
CA ASN A 390 -18.63 -11.43 35.78
C ASN A 390 -17.42 -11.18 36.70
N GLY A 391 -17.03 -9.90 36.82
CA GLY A 391 -15.98 -9.44 37.73
C GLY A 391 -14.57 -9.40 37.13
N PHE A 392 -14.34 -9.97 35.93
CA PHE A 392 -13.03 -9.84 35.29
C PHE A 392 -12.80 -8.45 34.71
N SER A 393 -11.55 -7.97 34.82
CA SER A 393 -11.14 -6.69 34.27
C SER A 393 -11.04 -6.72 32.73
N VAL A 394 -11.51 -5.65 32.09
CA VAL A 394 -11.53 -5.46 30.64
C VAL A 394 -10.42 -4.47 30.25
N PRO A 395 -9.59 -4.78 29.24
CA PRO A 395 -9.61 -5.98 28.36
C PRO A 395 -8.72 -7.13 28.87
N ASN A 396 -7.90 -6.92 29.91
CA ASN A 396 -6.74 -7.78 30.20
C ASN A 396 -7.11 -9.20 30.61
N GLU A 397 -7.97 -9.35 31.63
CA GLU A 397 -8.32 -10.68 32.16
C GLU A 397 -9.49 -11.30 31.41
N SER A 398 -10.50 -10.49 31.07
CA SER A 398 -11.75 -10.96 30.48
C SER A 398 -11.59 -11.72 29.17
N ILE A 399 -10.73 -11.20 28.28
CA ILE A 399 -10.46 -11.79 26.98
C ILE A 399 -9.76 -13.14 27.11
N ASP A 400 -8.70 -13.22 27.95
CA ASP A 400 -7.96 -14.47 28.16
C ASP A 400 -8.82 -15.53 28.81
N GLN A 401 -9.67 -15.16 29.78
CA GLN A 401 -10.60 -16.11 30.42
C GLN A 401 -11.68 -16.59 29.45
N ALA A 402 -12.26 -15.69 28.65
CA ALA A 402 -13.23 -16.08 27.64
C ALA A 402 -12.62 -17.03 26.59
N ILE A 403 -11.42 -16.77 26.11
CA ILE A 403 -10.71 -17.65 25.17
C ILE A 403 -10.44 -19.01 25.82
N LYS A 404 -9.95 -19.05 27.05
CA LYS A 404 -9.68 -20.28 27.78
C LYS A 404 -10.92 -21.16 27.89
N ILE A 405 -12.06 -20.57 28.29
CA ILE A 405 -13.32 -21.30 28.43
C ILE A 405 -13.83 -21.80 27.09
N LEU A 406 -13.69 -21.01 26.01
CA LEU A 406 -14.06 -21.42 24.65
C LEU A 406 -13.23 -22.61 24.17
N GLU A 407 -11.91 -22.60 24.43
CA GLU A 407 -11.02 -23.72 24.08
C GLU A 407 -11.32 -24.97 24.90
N GLU A 408 -11.52 -24.85 26.22
CA GLU A 408 -11.85 -25.96 27.11
C GLU A 408 -13.19 -26.64 26.73
N ARG A 409 -14.14 -25.87 26.21
CA ARG A 409 -15.45 -26.39 25.74
C ARG A 409 -15.44 -26.83 24.27
N GLY A 410 -14.34 -26.66 23.55
CA GLY A 410 -14.26 -26.98 22.12
C GLY A 410 -15.10 -26.06 21.22
N LEU A 411 -15.48 -24.85 21.70
CA LEU A 411 -16.34 -23.89 21.03
C LEU A 411 -15.59 -22.79 20.29
N GLY A 412 -14.28 -22.70 20.50
CA GLY A 412 -13.43 -21.71 19.86
C GLY A 412 -11.95 -22.04 19.93
N LYS A 413 -11.14 -21.27 19.22
CA LYS A 413 -9.68 -21.44 19.19
C LYS A 413 -8.98 -20.10 19.21
N LYS A 414 -7.98 -19.95 20.09
CA LYS A 414 -7.11 -18.75 20.10
C LYS A 414 -6.45 -18.56 18.76
N LYS A 415 -6.45 -17.33 18.27
CA LYS A 415 -5.87 -16.97 16.98
C LYS A 415 -5.18 -15.62 17.03
N THR A 416 -3.98 -15.57 16.47
CA THR A 416 -3.34 -14.30 16.12
C THR A 416 -3.74 -13.92 14.70
N ASN A 417 -4.20 -12.72 14.52
CA ASN A 417 -4.56 -12.15 13.22
C ASN A 417 -3.76 -10.88 12.94
N TYR A 418 -3.59 -10.56 11.66
CA TYR A 418 -2.91 -9.36 11.19
C TYR A 418 -3.85 -8.58 10.27
N ARG A 419 -3.84 -7.26 10.40
CA ARG A 419 -4.60 -6.38 9.50
C ARG A 419 -3.95 -6.29 8.12
N LEU A 420 -2.62 -6.42 8.06
CA LEU A 420 -1.86 -6.41 6.81
C LEU A 420 -2.40 -7.45 5.83
N LYS A 421 -2.83 -6.99 4.66
CA LYS A 421 -3.31 -7.82 3.55
C LYS A 421 -2.22 -8.01 2.51
N ASP A 422 -2.37 -9.06 1.68
CA ASP A 422 -1.48 -9.27 0.56
C ASP A 422 -1.54 -8.11 -0.43
N TRP A 423 -0.39 -7.77 -0.98
CA TRP A 423 -0.23 -6.63 -1.86
C TRP A 423 -0.69 -6.96 -3.27
N GLY A 424 -1.78 -6.31 -3.73
CA GLY A 424 -2.29 -6.42 -5.10
C GLY A 424 -1.42 -5.62 -6.06
N ILE A 425 -0.78 -6.31 -7.01
CA ILE A 425 0.26 -5.74 -7.87
C ILE A 425 -0.17 -5.55 -9.32
N SER A 426 -1.36 -5.96 -9.72
CA SER A 426 -1.88 -5.79 -11.09
C SER A 426 -2.38 -4.37 -11.34
N ARG A 427 -1.96 -3.76 -12.46
CA ARG A 427 -2.47 -2.46 -12.92
C ARG A 427 -2.87 -2.55 -14.38
N GLN A 428 -4.06 -2.05 -14.72
CA GLN A 428 -4.61 -2.02 -16.08
C GLN A 428 -4.07 -0.79 -16.81
N ARG A 429 -2.76 -0.81 -17.13
CA ARG A 429 -2.02 0.31 -17.68
C ARG A 429 -0.98 -0.12 -18.67
N TYR A 430 -0.65 0.79 -19.59
CA TYR A 430 0.43 0.60 -20.54
C TYR A 430 1.80 0.90 -19.94
N TRP A 431 1.96 2.09 -19.30
CA TRP A 431 3.27 2.55 -18.84
C TRP A 431 3.63 1.97 -17.46
N GLY A 432 4.06 0.72 -17.48
CA GLY A 432 4.47 -0.08 -16.32
C GLY A 432 5.23 -1.34 -16.76
N CYS A 433 5.87 -2.01 -15.81
CA CYS A 433 6.58 -3.25 -16.09
C CYS A 433 5.59 -4.38 -16.45
N PRO A 434 5.65 -4.97 -17.65
CA PRO A 434 4.79 -6.09 -18.03
C PRO A 434 4.99 -7.30 -17.11
N ILE A 435 3.91 -7.94 -16.70
CA ILE A 435 3.96 -9.18 -15.93
C ILE A 435 4.41 -10.32 -16.85
N PRO A 436 5.50 -11.08 -16.54
CA PRO A 436 6.08 -12.08 -17.44
C PRO A 436 5.31 -13.41 -17.42
N ILE A 437 4.00 -13.34 -17.64
CA ILE A 437 3.07 -14.46 -17.65
C ILE A 437 2.28 -14.49 -18.96
N ALA A 438 1.87 -15.68 -19.34
CA ALA A 438 0.88 -15.93 -20.39
C ALA A 438 -0.13 -16.98 -19.92
N TYR A 439 -1.18 -17.17 -20.69
CA TYR A 439 -2.25 -18.13 -20.44
C TYR A 439 -2.40 -19.05 -21.66
N ASP A 440 -2.49 -20.36 -21.45
CA ASP A 440 -2.80 -21.32 -22.49
C ASP A 440 -4.30 -21.27 -22.88
N GLU A 441 -4.71 -22.08 -23.83
CA GLU A 441 -6.11 -22.17 -24.33
C GLU A 441 -7.11 -22.59 -23.23
N ASN A 442 -6.63 -23.24 -22.17
CA ASN A 442 -7.43 -23.62 -20.99
C ASN A 442 -7.36 -22.58 -19.86
N ASN A 443 -6.77 -21.41 -20.11
CA ASN A 443 -6.57 -20.34 -19.15
C ASN A 443 -5.64 -20.69 -17.98
N ASN A 444 -4.78 -21.71 -18.15
CA ASN A 444 -3.74 -22.03 -17.17
C ASN A 444 -2.58 -21.06 -17.29
N VAL A 445 -1.98 -20.75 -16.15
CA VAL A 445 -0.81 -19.85 -16.04
C VAL A 445 0.42 -20.52 -16.68
N VAL A 446 1.04 -19.82 -17.63
CA VAL A 446 2.28 -20.23 -18.30
C VAL A 446 3.33 -19.13 -18.07
N LYS A 447 4.46 -19.47 -17.47
CA LYS A 447 5.58 -18.52 -17.28
C LYS A 447 6.27 -18.22 -18.60
N ILE A 448 6.60 -16.96 -18.85
CA ILE A 448 7.53 -16.61 -19.93
C ILE A 448 8.92 -17.17 -19.56
N PRO A 449 9.59 -17.94 -20.44
CA PRO A 449 10.91 -18.46 -20.15
C PRO A 449 11.92 -17.35 -19.83
N LYS A 450 12.75 -17.53 -18.82
CA LYS A 450 13.72 -16.50 -18.38
C LYS A 450 14.67 -16.05 -19.51
N LYS A 451 14.97 -16.93 -20.47
CA LYS A 451 15.79 -16.63 -21.65
C LYS A 451 15.13 -15.63 -22.61
N ASP A 452 13.79 -15.54 -22.57
CA ASP A 452 12.99 -14.69 -23.46
C ASP A 452 12.65 -13.33 -22.81
N LEU A 453 13.18 -13.05 -21.62
CA LEU A 453 13.06 -11.76 -20.96
C LEU A 453 14.03 -10.72 -21.60
N PRO A 454 13.64 -9.45 -21.65
CA PRO A 454 12.41 -8.87 -21.10
C PRO A 454 11.20 -9.04 -22.03
N VAL A 455 10.02 -9.20 -21.44
CA VAL A 455 8.77 -8.92 -22.12
C VAL A 455 8.68 -7.40 -22.33
N LYS A 456 8.93 -6.95 -23.55
CA LYS A 456 8.96 -5.52 -23.88
C LYS A 456 7.56 -4.98 -24.13
N LEU A 457 7.34 -3.71 -23.73
CA LEU A 457 6.13 -2.97 -24.11
C LEU A 457 6.10 -2.73 -25.62
N PRO A 458 4.94 -2.80 -26.29
CA PRO A 458 4.80 -2.42 -27.71
C PRO A 458 5.01 -0.90 -27.86
N GLU A 459 5.74 -0.47 -28.89
CA GLU A 459 6.11 0.95 -29.06
C GLU A 459 4.98 1.78 -29.65
N ASN A 460 4.23 1.21 -30.62
CA ASN A 460 3.14 1.92 -31.32
C ASN A 460 1.79 1.52 -30.73
N ILE A 461 1.38 2.22 -29.68
CA ILE A 461 0.13 1.95 -28.99
C ILE A 461 -0.71 3.22 -28.88
N ASP A 462 -2.02 3.09 -29.12
CA ASP A 462 -2.97 4.12 -28.78
C ASP A 462 -3.32 4.02 -27.28
N ILE A 463 -2.83 4.97 -26.50
CA ILE A 463 -3.06 5.05 -25.05
C ILE A 463 -4.42 5.70 -24.71
N ASN A 464 -5.15 6.23 -25.71
CA ASN A 464 -6.46 6.87 -25.51
C ASN A 464 -7.64 5.89 -25.59
N THR A 465 -7.36 4.59 -25.64
CA THR A 465 -8.39 3.55 -25.69
C THR A 465 -9.21 3.49 -24.39
N ASN A 466 -10.45 3.00 -24.52
CA ASN A 466 -11.27 2.67 -23.36
C ASN A 466 -10.80 1.33 -22.75
N GLY A 467 -10.31 1.36 -21.51
CA GLY A 467 -9.80 0.17 -20.79
C GLY A 467 -8.28 0.08 -20.83
N ASN A 468 -7.75 -1.12 -20.61
CA ASN A 468 -6.31 -1.36 -20.64
C ASN A 468 -5.79 -1.28 -22.08
N PRO A 469 -4.86 -0.34 -22.40
CA PRO A 469 -4.35 -0.20 -23.77
C PRO A 469 -3.70 -1.47 -24.33
N LEU A 470 -3.07 -2.30 -23.48
CA LEU A 470 -2.45 -3.55 -23.88
C LEU A 470 -3.45 -4.61 -24.35
N ASP A 471 -4.73 -4.51 -23.94
CA ASP A 471 -5.79 -5.40 -24.42
C ASP A 471 -6.12 -5.23 -25.91
N SER A 472 -5.80 -4.08 -26.48
CA SER A 472 -5.99 -3.79 -27.91
C SER A 472 -4.88 -4.36 -28.79
N GLN A 473 -3.73 -4.75 -28.24
CA GLN A 473 -2.51 -5.16 -28.96
C GLN A 473 -2.49 -6.66 -29.24
N LYS A 474 -3.33 -7.13 -30.14
CA LYS A 474 -3.51 -8.57 -30.39
C LYS A 474 -2.22 -9.28 -30.84
N GLU A 475 -1.40 -8.66 -31.68
CA GLU A 475 -0.13 -9.25 -32.13
C GLU A 475 0.86 -9.42 -30.97
N TRP A 476 0.95 -8.42 -30.10
CA TRP A 476 1.78 -8.48 -28.90
C TRP A 476 1.26 -9.50 -27.88
N GLN A 477 -0.07 -9.66 -27.77
CA GLN A 477 -0.67 -10.61 -26.83
C GLN A 477 -0.40 -12.07 -27.20
N HIS A 478 -0.44 -12.42 -28.49
CA HIS A 478 -0.35 -13.82 -28.91
C HIS A 478 1.11 -14.25 -29.12
N LEU A 479 1.44 -15.40 -28.55
CA LEU A 479 2.76 -16.01 -28.67
C LEU A 479 2.65 -17.54 -28.58
N VAL A 480 3.76 -18.20 -28.91
CA VAL A 480 3.90 -19.65 -28.76
C VAL A 480 4.98 -19.94 -27.73
N ILE A 481 4.65 -20.71 -26.69
CA ILE A 481 5.58 -21.16 -25.66
C ILE A 481 5.57 -22.68 -25.66
N ASP A 482 6.72 -23.31 -25.87
CA ASP A 482 6.89 -24.78 -25.92
C ASP A 482 5.85 -25.46 -26.83
N GLY A 483 5.60 -24.88 -28.01
CA GLY A 483 4.63 -25.36 -28.99
C GLY A 483 3.15 -25.10 -28.69
N LYS A 484 2.82 -24.47 -27.57
CA LYS A 484 1.45 -24.13 -27.19
C LYS A 484 1.14 -22.69 -27.56
N LYS A 485 -0.05 -22.45 -28.12
CA LYS A 485 -0.57 -21.10 -28.32
C LYS A 485 -0.94 -20.50 -26.95
N CYS A 486 -0.43 -19.32 -26.68
CA CYS A 486 -0.65 -18.62 -25.43
C CYS A 486 -1.05 -17.17 -25.67
N LYS A 487 -1.72 -16.58 -24.67
CA LYS A 487 -2.05 -15.16 -24.62
C LYS A 487 -1.32 -14.52 -23.43
N ARG A 488 -0.54 -13.43 -23.67
CA ARG A 488 0.17 -12.71 -22.62
C ARG A 488 -0.81 -12.09 -21.61
N GLU A 489 -0.35 -11.99 -20.36
CA GLU A 489 -0.94 -11.08 -19.38
C GLU A 489 -0.82 -9.64 -19.89
N THR A 490 -1.89 -8.87 -19.72
CA THR A 490 -1.96 -7.48 -20.18
C THR A 490 -1.88 -6.48 -19.02
N ASP A 491 -2.00 -6.94 -17.78
CA ASP A 491 -1.72 -6.10 -16.63
C ASP A 491 -0.21 -5.84 -16.51
N THR A 492 0.12 -4.65 -16.02
CA THR A 492 1.48 -4.29 -15.62
C THR A 492 1.61 -4.30 -14.10
N LEU A 493 2.84 -4.37 -13.60
CA LEU A 493 3.11 -4.31 -12.17
C LEU A 493 2.83 -2.92 -11.60
N ASP A 494 2.36 -2.88 -10.37
CA ASP A 494 2.37 -1.68 -9.53
C ASP A 494 3.77 -1.06 -9.49
N THR A 495 3.88 0.24 -9.68
CA THR A 495 5.17 0.93 -9.74
C THR A 495 5.94 0.92 -8.41
N PHE A 496 5.27 0.67 -7.29
CA PHE A 496 5.97 0.40 -6.04
C PHE A 496 6.82 -0.88 -6.09
N VAL A 497 6.56 -1.80 -7.03
CA VAL A 497 7.44 -2.95 -7.28
C VAL A 497 8.79 -2.46 -7.82
N ASP A 498 8.77 -1.46 -8.70
CA ASP A 498 9.97 -0.87 -9.29
C ASP A 498 10.89 -0.29 -8.21
N SER A 499 10.34 0.43 -7.25
CA SER A 499 11.11 1.05 -6.16
C SER A 499 11.42 0.11 -4.99
N SER A 500 10.87 -1.11 -4.96
CA SER A 500 11.06 -2.01 -3.81
C SER A 500 12.39 -2.74 -3.77
N TRP A 501 13.23 -2.66 -4.82
CA TRP A 501 14.51 -3.34 -4.90
C TRP A 501 15.65 -2.52 -5.54
N TYR A 502 15.41 -1.29 -5.95
CA TYR A 502 16.34 -0.43 -6.68
C TYR A 502 17.64 -0.15 -5.91
N TYR A 503 17.58 -0.13 -4.59
CA TYR A 503 18.75 0.01 -3.72
C TYR A 503 19.74 -1.16 -3.87
N LEU A 504 19.25 -2.37 -4.18
CA LEU A 504 20.10 -3.51 -4.54
C LEU A 504 20.69 -3.31 -5.93
N ARG A 505 19.87 -2.84 -6.89
CA ARG A 505 20.33 -2.58 -8.25
C ARG A 505 21.41 -1.54 -8.33
N PHE A 506 21.35 -0.50 -7.51
CA PHE A 506 22.42 0.51 -7.43
C PHE A 506 23.76 -0.07 -7.00
N CYS A 507 23.79 -1.11 -6.19
CA CYS A 507 25.06 -1.79 -5.87
C CYS A 507 25.72 -2.39 -7.11
N SER A 508 24.93 -2.82 -8.10
CA SER A 508 25.39 -3.51 -9.33
C SER A 508 24.74 -2.94 -10.59
N ALA A 509 24.65 -1.61 -10.69
CA ALA A 509 23.87 -0.91 -11.73
C ALA A 509 24.21 -1.37 -13.17
N ASN A 510 25.49 -1.69 -13.42
CA ASN A 510 26.02 -2.07 -14.73
C ASN A 510 26.03 -3.58 -15.00
N ASN A 511 25.53 -4.42 -14.07
CA ASN A 511 25.47 -5.87 -14.29
C ASN A 511 24.34 -6.21 -15.26
N SER A 512 24.66 -6.60 -16.48
CA SER A 512 23.66 -6.96 -17.52
C SER A 512 23.13 -8.39 -17.40
N LEU A 513 23.85 -9.26 -16.67
CA LEU A 513 23.54 -10.68 -16.58
C LEU A 513 22.59 -11.00 -15.42
N ASN A 514 22.87 -10.42 -14.27
CA ASN A 514 22.13 -10.66 -13.03
C ASN A 514 21.50 -9.37 -12.50
N GLU A 515 20.46 -9.52 -11.70
CA GLU A 515 19.78 -8.44 -11.01
C GLU A 515 20.71 -7.65 -10.09
N PHE A 516 21.67 -8.34 -9.47
CA PHE A 516 22.74 -7.76 -8.64
C PHE A 516 23.88 -8.79 -8.50
N ASP A 517 25.04 -8.32 -8.05
CA ASP A 517 26.20 -9.13 -7.70
C ASP A 517 26.23 -9.37 -6.18
N PRO A 518 26.30 -10.63 -5.70
CA PRO A 518 26.37 -10.91 -4.27
C PRO A 518 27.57 -10.27 -3.54
N GLU A 519 28.73 -10.15 -4.19
CA GLU A 519 29.90 -9.49 -3.58
C GLU A 519 29.63 -7.99 -3.37
N GLU A 520 29.05 -7.32 -4.37
CA GLU A 520 28.69 -5.90 -4.26
C GLU A 520 27.59 -5.66 -3.22
N ILE A 521 26.57 -6.55 -3.17
CA ILE A 521 25.52 -6.47 -2.14
C ILE A 521 26.11 -6.65 -0.74
N ASN A 522 26.93 -7.67 -0.53
CA ASN A 522 27.53 -7.95 0.78
C ASN A 522 28.51 -6.84 1.23
N TYR A 523 29.08 -6.10 0.28
CA TYR A 523 29.93 -4.96 0.61
C TYR A 523 29.12 -3.69 0.92
N TRP A 524 28.15 -3.31 0.07
CA TRP A 524 27.47 -2.03 0.16
C TRP A 524 26.27 -2.03 1.12
N MET A 525 25.51 -3.13 1.16
CA MET A 525 24.29 -3.19 1.98
C MET A 525 24.58 -3.44 3.48
N PRO A 526 23.66 -3.05 4.38
CA PRO A 526 22.47 -2.24 4.14
C PRO A 526 22.81 -0.81 3.75
N VAL A 527 21.83 -0.05 3.24
CA VAL A 527 21.95 1.40 3.08
C VAL A 527 22.17 2.03 4.45
N ASP A 528 23.29 2.72 4.66
CA ASP A 528 23.64 3.28 5.98
C ASP A 528 22.76 4.47 6.35
N GLN A 529 22.42 5.32 5.36
CA GLN A 529 21.47 6.40 5.55
C GLN A 529 20.53 6.51 4.36
N TYR A 530 19.25 6.31 4.62
CA TYR A 530 18.17 6.51 3.67
C TYR A 530 17.42 7.81 3.96
N ILE A 531 17.13 8.62 2.93
CA ILE A 531 16.55 9.94 3.07
C ILE A 531 15.33 10.05 2.15
N GLY A 532 14.17 10.42 2.72
CA GLY A 532 12.95 10.57 1.92
C GLY A 532 11.73 11.01 2.71
N GLY A 533 10.57 11.01 2.07
CA GLY A 533 9.32 11.47 2.66
C GLY A 533 8.69 10.47 3.64
N VAL A 534 8.07 10.98 4.70
CA VAL A 534 7.34 10.17 5.70
C VAL A 534 6.08 9.54 5.11
N GLU A 535 5.52 10.07 4.04
CA GLU A 535 4.35 9.57 3.31
C GLU A 535 4.54 8.13 2.81
N HIS A 536 5.79 7.70 2.65
CA HIS A 536 6.14 6.35 2.23
C HIS A 536 6.21 5.32 3.35
N ALA A 537 5.88 5.69 4.60
CA ALA A 537 6.04 4.85 5.79
C ALA A 537 5.39 3.46 5.65
N ILE A 538 4.16 3.38 5.15
CA ILE A 538 3.37 2.15 5.00
C ILE A 538 3.29 1.66 3.54
N LEU A 539 3.93 2.36 2.61
CA LEU A 539 4.04 2.06 1.19
C LEU A 539 5.44 1.54 0.88
N HIS A 540 6.23 2.32 0.16
CA HIS A 540 7.57 1.98 -0.31
C HIS A 540 8.49 1.42 0.81
N LEU A 541 8.51 2.02 2.00
CA LEU A 541 9.38 1.55 3.09
C LEU A 541 8.97 0.16 3.59
N LEU A 542 7.68 -0.11 3.70
CA LEU A 542 7.18 -1.43 4.10
C LEU A 542 7.42 -2.48 2.99
N TYR A 543 7.17 -2.10 1.74
CA TYR A 543 7.38 -2.96 0.59
C TYR A 543 8.86 -3.30 0.36
N SER A 544 9.78 -2.36 0.55
CA SER A 544 11.23 -2.61 0.52
C SER A 544 11.67 -3.63 1.57
N ARG A 545 11.13 -3.53 2.79
CA ARG A 545 11.38 -4.50 3.87
C ARG A 545 10.83 -5.89 3.53
N PHE A 546 9.68 -5.96 2.89
CA PHE A 546 9.12 -7.21 2.37
C PHE A 546 10.00 -7.80 1.26
N PHE A 547 10.42 -6.99 0.28
CA PHE A 547 11.24 -7.44 -0.85
C PHE A 547 12.57 -8.06 -0.39
N MET A 548 13.24 -7.46 0.60
CA MET A 548 14.46 -8.04 1.18
C MET A 548 14.22 -9.45 1.70
N ARG A 549 13.11 -9.68 2.43
CA ARG A 549 12.74 -10.99 2.93
C ARG A 549 12.37 -11.97 1.83
N ALA A 550 11.61 -11.50 0.85
CA ALA A 550 11.14 -12.32 -0.25
C ALA A 550 12.30 -12.79 -1.17
N ILE A 551 13.23 -11.88 -1.50
CA ILE A 551 14.42 -12.21 -2.29
C ILE A 551 15.32 -13.19 -1.53
N ASN A 552 15.51 -12.96 -0.23
CA ASN A 552 16.38 -13.77 0.62
C ASN A 552 15.76 -15.10 1.06
N LYS A 553 14.46 -15.29 0.87
CA LYS A 553 13.82 -16.57 1.20
C LYS A 553 14.49 -17.71 0.42
N ASN A 554 15.12 -18.64 1.16
CA ASN A 554 15.89 -19.75 0.62
C ASN A 554 17.12 -19.31 -0.23
N ASN A 555 17.69 -18.16 0.07
CA ASN A 555 18.93 -17.69 -0.56
C ASN A 555 20.00 -17.51 0.52
N GLU A 556 21.02 -18.37 0.51
CA GLU A 556 22.13 -18.34 1.49
C GLU A 556 23.21 -17.29 1.16
N GLN A 557 23.13 -16.66 -0.01
CA GLN A 557 24.16 -15.72 -0.48
C GLN A 557 24.03 -14.32 0.13
N ILE A 558 22.81 -13.96 0.62
CA ILE A 558 22.52 -12.65 1.19
C ILE A 558 21.82 -12.85 2.52
N ASP A 559 22.52 -12.62 3.64
CA ASP A 559 21.91 -12.66 4.98
C ASP A 559 21.55 -11.23 5.46
N LEU A 560 20.60 -10.60 4.79
CA LEU A 560 20.13 -9.27 5.11
C LEU A 560 18.61 -9.19 5.10
N LYS A 561 18.01 -8.77 6.21
CA LYS A 561 16.55 -8.69 6.39
C LYS A 561 15.98 -7.28 6.24
N GLU A 562 16.79 -6.27 6.56
CA GLU A 562 16.37 -4.87 6.49
C GLU A 562 17.22 -4.13 5.45
N PRO A 563 16.57 -3.39 4.52
CA PRO A 563 17.28 -2.68 3.46
C PRO A 563 18.02 -1.44 3.95
N PHE A 564 17.49 -0.77 4.99
CA PHE A 564 17.94 0.55 5.45
C PHE A 564 18.28 0.50 6.94
N GLU A 565 19.53 0.78 7.29
CA GLU A 565 20.02 0.89 8.67
C GLU A 565 19.45 2.14 9.35
N GLY A 566 19.68 3.31 8.73
CA GLY A 566 19.18 4.59 9.17
C GLY A 566 18.16 5.20 8.21
N LEU A 567 17.11 5.79 8.75
CA LEU A 567 16.09 6.51 8.00
C LEU A 567 16.00 7.96 8.49
N PHE A 568 16.09 8.91 7.58
CA PHE A 568 15.81 10.32 7.85
C PHE A 568 14.61 10.77 7.02
N THR A 569 13.57 11.25 7.69
CA THR A 569 12.38 11.80 7.03
C THR A 569 12.40 13.31 7.10
N GLN A 570 12.66 13.96 5.96
CA GLN A 570 12.58 15.42 5.86
C GLN A 570 11.10 15.88 5.87
N GLY A 571 10.86 17.09 6.37
CA GLY A 571 9.54 17.69 6.26
C GLY A 571 9.24 18.14 4.82
N MET A 572 7.98 18.25 4.47
CA MET A 572 7.56 18.81 3.18
C MET A 572 7.96 20.27 3.07
N VAL A 573 8.37 20.68 1.86
CA VAL A 573 8.53 22.09 1.51
C VAL A 573 7.17 22.58 1.07
N CYS A 574 6.58 23.45 1.89
CA CYS A 574 5.27 24.04 1.60
C CYS A 574 5.47 25.43 1.00
N HIS A 575 4.58 25.80 0.10
CA HIS A 575 4.44 27.14 -0.46
C HIS A 575 2.95 27.46 -0.56
N GLU A 576 2.63 28.75 -0.48
CA GLU A 576 1.27 29.21 -0.78
C GLU A 576 0.88 28.82 -2.19
N THR A 577 -0.36 28.41 -2.35
CA THR A 577 -0.96 28.10 -3.64
C THR A 577 -1.98 29.16 -4.03
N TYR A 578 -2.12 29.42 -5.30
CA TYR A 578 -2.95 30.50 -5.82
C TYR A 578 -3.96 29.97 -6.83
N LYS A 579 -5.24 30.25 -6.60
CA LYS A 579 -6.32 29.84 -7.51
C LYS A 579 -7.40 30.92 -7.65
N ASP A 580 -8.09 30.98 -8.79
CA ASP A 580 -9.28 31.80 -8.95
C ASP A 580 -10.55 31.12 -8.43
N GLN A 581 -11.69 31.78 -8.57
CA GLN A 581 -12.99 31.26 -8.15
C GLN A 581 -13.45 30.06 -9.00
N ASP A 582 -12.89 29.91 -10.19
CA ASP A 582 -13.16 28.79 -11.11
C ASP A 582 -12.22 27.60 -10.88
N ASN A 583 -11.39 27.65 -9.81
CA ASN A 583 -10.35 26.66 -9.45
C ASN A 583 -9.20 26.53 -10.48
N ASN A 584 -8.95 27.54 -11.31
CA ASN A 584 -7.73 27.56 -12.12
C ASN A 584 -6.54 27.94 -11.24
N TRP A 585 -5.43 27.20 -11.38
CA TRP A 585 -4.22 27.40 -10.61
C TRP A 585 -3.26 28.36 -11.32
N PHE A 586 -2.58 29.19 -10.55
CA PHE A 586 -1.62 30.18 -11.04
C PHE A 586 -0.28 30.02 -10.35
N ASN A 587 0.81 30.33 -11.08
CA ASN A 587 2.15 30.39 -10.50
C ASN A 587 2.33 31.67 -9.64
N PRO A 588 3.23 31.64 -8.65
CA PRO A 588 3.51 32.80 -7.81
C PRO A 588 3.90 34.06 -8.58
N ASP A 589 4.58 33.90 -9.72
CA ASP A 589 4.99 35.00 -10.61
C ASP A 589 3.87 35.58 -11.46
N GLU A 590 2.69 34.98 -11.46
CA GLU A 590 1.48 35.47 -12.12
C GLU A 590 0.56 36.26 -11.16
N VAL A 591 0.92 36.31 -9.87
CA VAL A 591 0.10 36.88 -8.79
C VAL A 591 0.81 38.04 -8.12
N ILE A 592 0.06 39.08 -7.79
CA ILE A 592 0.56 40.26 -7.05
C ILE A 592 -0.34 40.54 -5.85
N SER A 593 0.27 41.07 -4.77
CA SER A 593 -0.43 41.60 -3.60
C SER A 593 0.28 42.86 -3.12
N ASP A 594 -0.48 43.92 -2.86
CA ASP A 594 0.03 45.17 -2.32
C ASP A 594 0.00 45.22 -0.79
N ASP A 595 -0.82 44.42 -0.15
CA ASP A 595 -1.09 44.41 1.29
C ASP A 595 -0.77 43.10 2.00
N GLY A 596 -0.29 42.08 1.26
CA GLY A 596 -0.02 40.74 1.75
C GLY A 596 -1.27 39.94 2.22
N LYS A 597 -2.48 40.46 1.94
CA LYS A 597 -3.74 39.84 2.31
C LYS A 597 -4.66 39.59 1.11
N ASN A 598 -4.65 40.51 0.18
CA ASN A 598 -5.42 40.41 -1.04
C ASN A 598 -4.49 40.16 -2.23
N TYR A 599 -4.81 39.14 -3.00
CA TYR A 599 -3.98 38.70 -4.13
C TYR A 599 -4.78 38.79 -5.42
N TYR A 600 -4.13 39.22 -6.50
CA TYR A 600 -4.72 39.48 -7.81
C TYR A 600 -3.83 38.95 -8.92
N LEU A 601 -4.39 38.64 -10.08
CA LEU A 601 -3.59 38.28 -11.24
C LEU A 601 -2.86 39.51 -11.81
N ILE A 602 -1.57 39.38 -12.10
CA ILE A 602 -0.76 40.46 -12.71
C ILE A 602 -1.34 40.89 -14.07
N LYS A 603 -1.84 39.91 -14.85
CA LYS A 603 -2.42 40.18 -16.18
C LYS A 603 -3.83 40.81 -16.12
N ASP A 604 -4.51 40.70 -15.00
CA ASP A 604 -5.87 41.23 -14.80
C ASP A 604 -6.15 41.44 -13.30
N THR A 605 -5.82 42.62 -12.79
CA THR A 605 -5.96 42.97 -11.38
C THR A 605 -7.42 43.07 -10.89
N SER A 606 -8.39 42.94 -11.79
CA SER A 606 -9.80 42.81 -11.39
C SER A 606 -10.13 41.39 -10.88
N LYS A 607 -9.30 40.39 -11.20
CA LYS A 607 -9.49 39.00 -10.78
C LYS A 607 -8.75 38.74 -9.48
N LYS A 608 -9.56 38.56 -8.42
CA LYS A 608 -9.06 38.18 -7.10
C LYS A 608 -8.64 36.72 -7.09
N VAL A 609 -7.52 36.44 -6.44
CA VAL A 609 -6.93 35.11 -6.28
C VAL A 609 -7.11 34.65 -4.83
N ILE A 610 -7.51 33.41 -4.66
CA ILE A 610 -7.62 32.73 -3.36
C ILE A 610 -6.26 32.09 -3.06
N VAL A 611 -5.73 32.36 -1.86
CA VAL A 611 -4.49 31.75 -1.35
C VAL A 611 -4.86 30.55 -0.47
N GLY A 612 -4.18 29.41 -0.70
CA GLY A 612 -4.37 28.16 0.05
C GLY A 612 -3.11 27.64 0.69
#